data_1338f8940316b22ad5ddf9d4199a5aac
#
_entry.id   1338f8940316b22ad5ddf9d4199a5aac
#
_cell.length_a   1.000
_cell.length_b   1.000
_cell.length_c   1.000
_cell.angle_alpha   90.00
_cell.angle_beta   90.00
_cell.angle_gamma   90.00
#
_symmetry.space_group_name_H-M   'P 1'
#
loop_
_entity.id
_entity.type
_entity.pdbx_description
1 polymer ?
#
loop_
_entity_poly.entity_id
_entity_poly.type
_entity_poly.pdbx_seq_one_letter_code
_entity_poly.pdbx_strand_id
1 'polypeptide(L)'
;MAAAASSLALPAKLDADTAHRLKASLLERQGQSLSIDASDVQQMGTLCLQVLLAAKKSWRNEGHDFVMKNPSPAFRDSVALLGAETFLQ
;
A
#
# COMPACT_ATOMS: atom_id res chain seq x y z
N MET A 1 0.91 2.72 26.15
CA MET A 1 0.00 2.17 25.20
C MET A 1 0.41 2.45 23.77
N ALA A 2 0.45 1.45 22.97
CA ALA A 2 0.84 1.64 21.60
C ALA A 2 -0.18 2.53 20.88
N ALA A 3 0.29 3.43 20.08
CA ALA A 3 -0.57 4.20 19.22
C ALA A 3 -1.38 3.22 18.37
N ALA A 4 -2.62 3.51 18.21
CA ALA A 4 -3.47 2.68 17.37
C ALA A 4 -2.91 2.75 15.95
N ALA A 5 -2.41 1.63 15.46
CA ALA A 5 -2.02 1.54 14.08
C ALA A 5 -3.27 1.37 13.24
N SER A 6 -3.38 2.16 12.20
CA SER A 6 -4.46 2.01 11.25
C SER A 6 -4.17 0.79 10.38
N SER A 7 -5.20 0.13 9.92
CA SER A 7 -5.08 -1.05 9.08
C SER A 7 -5.96 -0.90 7.85
N LEU A 8 -5.46 -1.31 6.70
CA LEU A 8 -6.17 -1.20 5.45
C LEU A 8 -5.96 -2.47 4.63
N ALA A 9 -7.04 -3.14 4.25
CA ALA A 9 -6.96 -4.31 3.38
C ALA A 9 -7.15 -3.87 1.94
N LEU A 10 -6.30 -4.37 1.05
CA LEU A 10 -6.41 -4.09 -0.37
C LEU A 10 -7.39 -5.07 -1.03
N PRO A 11 -8.19 -4.59 -1.98
CA PRO A 11 -9.10 -5.48 -2.72
C PRO A 11 -8.34 -6.37 -3.69
N ALA A 12 -9.02 -7.36 -4.24
CA ALA A 12 -8.43 -8.29 -5.18
C ALA A 12 -7.95 -7.60 -6.46
N LYS A 13 -8.64 -6.58 -6.90
CA LYS A 13 -8.36 -5.92 -8.16
C LYS A 13 -8.00 -4.47 -7.92
N LEU A 14 -6.77 -4.12 -8.25
CA LEU A 14 -6.25 -2.76 -8.06
C LEU A 14 -6.14 -2.07 -9.43
N ASP A 15 -7.28 -1.62 -9.93
CA ASP A 15 -7.37 -0.91 -11.21
C ASP A 15 -7.38 0.62 -10.99
N ALA A 16 -7.63 1.38 -12.06
CA ALA A 16 -7.60 2.83 -12.00
C ALA A 16 -8.65 3.42 -11.05
N ASP A 17 -9.86 2.85 -11.04
CA ASP A 17 -10.90 3.30 -10.13
C ASP A 17 -10.50 3.05 -8.68
N THR A 18 -9.91 1.90 -8.42
CA THR A 18 -9.44 1.54 -7.10
C THR A 18 -8.30 2.47 -6.67
N ALA A 19 -7.47 2.92 -7.61
CA ALA A 19 -6.39 3.84 -7.29
C ALA A 19 -6.90 5.14 -6.67
N HIS A 20 -7.99 5.68 -7.19
CA HIS A 20 -8.59 6.89 -6.63
C HIS A 20 -9.12 6.64 -5.21
N ARG A 21 -9.80 5.52 -5.01
CA ARG A 21 -10.32 5.15 -3.69
C ARG A 21 -9.19 4.91 -2.70
N LEU A 22 -8.14 4.25 -3.17
CA LEU A 22 -6.98 3.97 -2.34
C LEU A 22 -6.32 5.26 -1.88
N LYS A 23 -6.16 6.21 -2.79
CA LYS A 23 -5.58 7.50 -2.45
C LYS A 23 -6.42 8.20 -1.37
N ALA A 24 -7.75 8.23 -1.53
CA ALA A 24 -8.63 8.84 -0.55
C ALA A 24 -8.52 8.15 0.81
N SER A 25 -8.49 6.82 0.81
CA SER A 25 -8.35 6.04 2.05
C SER A 25 -7.03 6.33 2.75
N LEU A 26 -5.96 6.47 1.99
CA LEU A 26 -4.64 6.78 2.55
C LEU A 26 -4.62 8.19 3.15
N LEU A 27 -5.23 9.14 2.47
CA LEU A 27 -5.29 10.51 2.99
C LEU A 27 -6.03 10.59 4.33
N GLU A 28 -7.05 9.78 4.51
CA GLU A 28 -7.79 9.71 5.76
C GLU A 28 -6.94 9.16 6.91
N ARG A 29 -5.87 8.45 6.59
CA ARG A 29 -5.03 7.78 7.58
C ARG A 29 -3.68 8.46 7.79
N GLN A 30 -3.53 9.67 7.27
CA GLN A 30 -2.28 10.43 7.48
C GLN A 30 -2.09 10.75 8.97
N GLY A 31 -0.84 10.85 9.38
CA GLY A 31 -0.50 11.20 10.74
C GLY A 31 -0.47 10.03 11.71
N GLN A 32 -0.57 8.81 11.21
CA GLN A 32 -0.50 7.61 12.06
C GLN A 32 0.14 6.47 11.28
N SER A 33 0.71 5.53 12.01
CA SER A 33 1.31 4.36 11.40
C SER A 33 0.23 3.53 10.70
N LEU A 34 0.57 2.91 9.58
CA LEU A 34 -0.37 2.20 8.74
C LEU A 34 0.17 0.82 8.37
N SER A 35 -0.68 -0.19 8.53
CA SER A 35 -0.42 -1.53 8.03
C SER A 35 -1.35 -1.80 6.86
N ILE A 36 -0.80 -2.28 5.76
CA ILE A 36 -1.58 -2.62 4.58
C ILE A 36 -1.53 -4.12 4.37
N ASP A 37 -2.71 -4.74 4.32
CA ASP A 37 -2.82 -6.17 4.06
C ASP A 37 -3.05 -6.39 2.57
N ALA A 38 -2.10 -7.03 1.91
CA ALA A 38 -2.15 -7.30 0.47
C ALA A 38 -2.42 -8.77 0.16
N SER A 39 -2.97 -9.51 1.11
CA SER A 39 -3.17 -10.96 0.94
C SER A 39 -4.21 -11.31 -0.12
N ASP A 40 -5.18 -10.44 -0.35
CA ASP A 40 -6.25 -10.71 -1.31
C ASP A 40 -5.95 -10.20 -2.71
N VAL A 41 -4.85 -9.50 -2.92
CA VAL A 41 -4.53 -8.90 -4.22
C VAL A 41 -4.31 -9.98 -5.27
N GLN A 42 -5.06 -9.90 -6.37
CA GLN A 42 -4.92 -10.79 -7.52
C GLN A 42 -4.37 -10.06 -8.74
N GLN A 43 -4.63 -8.78 -8.86
CA GLN A 43 -4.13 -7.94 -9.94
C GLN A 43 -3.78 -6.57 -9.40
N MET A 44 -2.69 -5.98 -9.89
CA MET A 44 -2.33 -4.61 -9.52
C MET A 44 -1.82 -3.87 -10.75
N GLY A 45 -2.47 -2.76 -11.07
CA GLY A 45 -2.04 -1.87 -12.12
C GLY A 45 -0.99 -0.88 -11.64
N THR A 46 -0.33 -0.25 -12.60
CA THR A 46 0.76 0.69 -12.33
C THR A 46 0.31 1.88 -11.48
N LEU A 47 -0.91 2.38 -11.70
CA LEU A 47 -1.41 3.52 -10.94
C LEU A 47 -1.49 3.23 -9.45
N CYS A 48 -2.02 2.05 -9.09
CA CYS A 48 -2.10 1.68 -7.69
C CYS A 48 -0.71 1.54 -7.06
N LEU A 49 0.22 0.96 -7.81
CA LEU A 49 1.59 0.86 -7.33
C LEU A 49 2.19 2.23 -7.08
N GLN A 50 1.99 3.18 -8.00
CA GLN A 50 2.49 4.54 -7.83
C GLN A 50 1.88 5.22 -6.60
N VAL A 51 0.59 5.01 -6.37
CA VAL A 51 -0.07 5.55 -5.18
C VAL A 51 0.56 4.98 -3.91
N LEU A 52 0.80 3.67 -3.88
CA LEU A 52 1.40 3.03 -2.73
C LEU A 52 2.84 3.49 -2.49
N LEU A 53 3.62 3.65 -3.56
CA LEU A 53 5.00 4.13 -3.44
C LEU A 53 5.04 5.56 -2.91
N ALA A 54 4.17 6.41 -3.42
CA ALA A 54 4.08 7.79 -2.97
C ALA A 54 3.67 7.86 -1.49
N ALA A 55 2.73 7.02 -1.10
CA ALA A 55 2.29 6.95 0.29
C ALA A 55 3.41 6.50 1.21
N LYS A 56 4.14 5.46 0.82
CA LYS A 56 5.26 4.97 1.63
C LYS A 56 6.28 6.07 1.87
N LYS A 57 6.61 6.83 0.83
CA LYS A 57 7.55 7.93 0.94
C LYS A 57 7.03 9.02 1.87
N SER A 58 5.75 9.37 1.74
CA SER A 58 5.13 10.39 2.57
C SER A 58 5.12 9.99 4.05
N TRP A 59 4.74 8.74 4.33
CA TRP A 59 4.74 8.24 5.72
C TRP A 59 6.13 8.27 6.32
N ARG A 60 7.13 7.84 5.53
CA ARG A 60 8.52 7.85 5.99
C ARG A 60 8.98 9.27 6.32
N ASN A 61 8.65 10.24 5.47
CA ASN A 61 9.04 11.64 5.69
C ASN A 61 8.43 12.20 6.96
N GLU A 62 7.26 11.71 7.34
CA GLU A 62 6.57 12.16 8.55
C GLU A 62 6.96 11.36 9.79
N GLY A 63 7.82 10.37 9.64
CA GLY A 63 8.27 9.56 10.77
C GLY A 63 7.27 8.48 11.20
N HIS A 64 6.35 8.09 10.33
CA HIS A 64 5.37 7.06 10.62
C HIS A 64 5.67 5.79 9.85
N ASP A 65 5.32 4.65 10.44
CA ASP A 65 5.51 3.36 9.80
C ASP A 65 4.48 3.13 8.70
N PHE A 66 4.93 2.54 7.60
CA PHE A 66 4.08 2.13 6.50
C PHE A 66 4.49 0.70 6.15
N VAL A 67 3.71 -0.28 6.58
CA VAL A 67 4.09 -1.69 6.51
C VAL A 67 3.15 -2.44 5.59
N MET A 68 3.73 -3.24 4.69
CA MET A 68 2.96 -4.17 3.87
C MET A 68 2.96 -5.52 4.55
N LYS A 69 1.78 -6.06 4.80
CA LYS A 69 1.63 -7.37 5.43
C LYS A 69 1.04 -8.36 4.46
N ASN A 70 1.52 -9.59 4.54
CA ASN A 70 0.96 -10.73 3.82
C ASN A 70 0.81 -10.47 2.32
N PRO A 71 1.86 -9.96 1.63
CA PRO A 71 1.73 -9.72 0.19
C PRO A 71 1.44 -11.02 -0.54
N SER A 72 0.39 -11.00 -1.36
CA SER A 72 0.03 -12.16 -2.18
C SER A 72 1.10 -12.42 -3.23
N PRO A 73 1.17 -13.63 -3.79
CA PRO A 73 2.08 -13.89 -4.92
C PRO A 73 1.85 -12.92 -6.08
N ALA A 74 0.59 -12.62 -6.40
CA ALA A 74 0.27 -11.68 -7.47
C ALA A 74 0.78 -10.28 -7.16
N PHE A 75 0.67 -9.84 -5.90
CA PHE A 75 1.18 -8.54 -5.49
C PHE A 75 2.70 -8.49 -5.62
N ARG A 76 3.38 -9.51 -5.14
CA ARG A 76 4.84 -9.61 -5.23
C ARG A 76 5.32 -9.63 -6.67
N ASP A 77 4.65 -10.41 -7.51
CA ASP A 77 4.99 -10.51 -8.93
C ASP A 77 4.84 -9.17 -9.63
N SER A 78 3.75 -8.45 -9.33
CA SER A 78 3.50 -7.14 -9.91
C SER A 78 4.56 -6.13 -9.50
N VAL A 79 4.96 -6.13 -8.23
CA VAL A 79 5.99 -5.24 -7.71
C VAL A 79 7.33 -5.54 -8.40
N ALA A 80 7.69 -6.81 -8.50
CA ALA A 80 8.94 -7.21 -9.15
C ALA A 80 8.94 -6.86 -10.63
N LEU A 81 7.82 -7.12 -11.31
CA LEU A 81 7.69 -6.85 -12.73
C LEU A 81 7.83 -5.37 -13.05
N LEU A 82 7.34 -4.52 -12.17
CA LEU A 82 7.40 -3.07 -12.35
C LEU A 82 8.69 -2.45 -11.77
N GLY A 83 9.62 -3.28 -11.33
CA GLY A 83 10.93 -2.83 -10.86
C GLY A 83 10.91 -2.14 -9.50
N ALA A 84 9.91 -2.41 -8.69
CA ALA A 84 9.73 -1.75 -7.41
C ALA A 84 9.96 -2.69 -6.22
N GLU A 85 10.87 -3.63 -6.36
CA GLU A 85 11.11 -4.66 -5.34
C GLU A 85 11.49 -4.08 -3.99
N THR A 86 12.19 -2.95 -3.96
CA THR A 86 12.56 -2.29 -2.72
C THR A 86 11.35 -1.86 -1.89
N PHE A 87 10.20 -1.77 -2.53
CA PHE A 87 8.96 -1.40 -1.84
C PHE A 87 8.61 -2.41 -0.74
N LEU A 88 8.98 -3.66 -0.93
CA LEU A 88 8.66 -4.73 0.02
C LEU A 88 9.66 -4.86 1.17
N GLN A 89 10.70 -4.08 1.16
CA GLN A 89 11.74 -4.12 2.21
C GLN A 89 11.42 -3.19 3.37
#